data_395b8b277b9b124df35aab05982ac91f
#
_entry.id   395b8b277b9b124df35aab05982ac91f
#
_cell.length_a   1.000
_cell.length_b   1.000
_cell.length_c   1.000
_cell.angle_alpha   90.00
_cell.angle_beta   90.00
_cell.angle_gamma   90.00
#
_symmetry.space_group_name_H-M   'P 1'
#
loop_
_entity.id
_entity.type
_entity.pdbx_description
1 polymer ?
#
loop_
_entity_poly.entity_id
_entity_poly.type
_entity_poly.pdbx_seq_one_letter_code
_entity_poly.pdbx_strand_id
1 'polypeptide(L)'
;MENENTQAVQATQAAPLTSAEAIAALAALAQESRLAVFRLLVQTGPEGMAATKIAEALAIAPSSLSFHLKELAHARLVTASTGASMRA
;
A
#
# COMPACT_ATOMS: atom_id res chain seq x y z
N MET A 1 16.50 -3.30 -27.35
CA MET A 1 17.53 -3.99 -26.62
C MET A 1 17.23 -3.95 -25.14
N GLU A 2 17.78 -4.90 -24.44
CA GLU A 2 17.56 -4.96 -23.01
C GLU A 2 18.04 -3.71 -22.29
N ASN A 3 19.09 -3.10 -22.80
CA ASN A 3 19.64 -1.92 -22.15
C ASN A 3 18.63 -0.79 -22.08
N GLU A 4 17.84 -0.63 -23.10
CA GLU A 4 16.84 0.42 -23.09
C GLU A 4 15.78 0.18 -22.05
N ASN A 5 15.33 -1.07 -21.95
CA ASN A 5 14.34 -1.39 -20.94
C ASN A 5 14.89 -1.21 -19.54
N THR A 6 16.13 -1.63 -19.36
CA THR A 6 16.78 -1.48 -18.06
C THR A 6 16.90 -0.03 -17.68
N GLN A 7 17.25 0.83 -18.62
CA GLN A 7 17.39 2.23 -18.32
C GLN A 7 16.05 2.87 -17.98
N ALA A 8 15.00 2.50 -18.69
CA ALA A 8 13.69 3.03 -18.40
C ALA A 8 13.25 2.69 -16.99
N VAL A 9 13.48 1.44 -16.58
CA VAL A 9 13.14 1.03 -15.23
C VAL A 9 13.95 1.80 -14.21
N GLN A 10 15.24 1.94 -14.43
CA GLN A 10 16.10 2.65 -13.49
C GLN A 10 15.74 4.11 -13.41
N ALA A 11 15.41 4.72 -14.53
CA ALA A 11 15.10 6.15 -14.57
C ALA A 11 13.86 6.47 -13.75
N THR A 12 12.94 5.52 -13.61
CA THR A 12 11.70 5.78 -12.90
C THR A 12 11.80 5.48 -11.41
N GLN A 13 12.95 5.01 -10.94
CA GLN A 13 13.07 4.60 -9.54
C GLN A 13 14.06 5.49 -8.81
N ALA A 14 13.53 6.31 -7.92
CA ALA A 14 14.38 7.07 -7.01
C ALA A 14 14.99 6.16 -5.95
N ALA A 15 14.24 5.16 -5.50
CA ALA A 15 14.67 4.23 -4.46
C ALA A 15 14.21 2.84 -4.86
N PRO A 16 15.03 2.13 -5.63
CA PRO A 16 14.61 0.84 -6.15
C PRO A 16 14.39 -0.18 -5.03
N LEU A 17 13.37 -1.00 -5.22
CA LEU A 17 13.07 -2.10 -4.33
C LEU A 17 13.98 -3.27 -4.63
N THR A 18 14.34 -4.00 -3.58
CA THR A 18 14.96 -5.31 -3.79
C THR A 18 13.91 -6.29 -4.27
N SER A 19 14.36 -7.42 -4.79
CA SER A 19 13.42 -8.48 -5.18
C SER A 19 12.59 -8.94 -3.99
N ALA A 20 13.20 -9.08 -2.83
CA ALA A 20 12.49 -9.49 -1.64
C ALA A 20 11.41 -8.48 -1.25
N GLU A 21 11.73 -7.19 -1.35
CA GLU A 21 10.78 -6.14 -1.03
C GLU A 21 9.62 -6.13 -2.02
N ALA A 22 9.92 -6.33 -3.29
CA ALA A 22 8.88 -6.38 -4.33
C ALA A 22 7.95 -7.56 -4.11
N ILE A 23 8.52 -8.73 -3.79
CA ILE A 23 7.72 -9.91 -3.53
C ILE A 23 6.84 -9.71 -2.31
N ALA A 24 7.38 -9.11 -1.24
CA ALA A 24 6.59 -8.83 -0.06
C ALA A 24 5.42 -7.89 -0.36
N ALA A 25 5.66 -6.87 -1.16
CA ALA A 25 4.59 -5.94 -1.54
C ALA A 25 3.50 -6.65 -2.34
N LEU A 26 3.90 -7.45 -3.32
CA LEU A 26 2.95 -8.18 -4.13
C LEU A 26 2.16 -9.19 -3.30
N ALA A 27 2.84 -9.86 -2.38
CA ALA A 27 2.18 -10.82 -1.50
C ALA A 27 1.15 -10.13 -0.62
N ALA A 28 1.47 -8.95 -0.10
CA ALA A 28 0.53 -8.21 0.74
C ALA A 28 -0.70 -7.82 -0.07
N LEU A 29 -0.55 -7.50 -1.33
CA LEU A 29 -1.67 -7.11 -2.20
C LEU A 29 -2.42 -8.28 -2.79
N ALA A 30 -1.93 -9.49 -2.61
CA ALA A 30 -2.57 -10.67 -3.18
C ALA A 30 -3.77 -11.15 -2.37
N GLN A 31 -4.16 -10.41 -1.34
CA GLN A 31 -5.31 -10.72 -0.52
C GLN A 31 -6.38 -9.67 -0.82
N GLU A 32 -7.61 -10.13 -1.05
CA GLU A 32 -8.66 -9.28 -1.61
C GLU A 32 -8.93 -8.04 -0.76
N SER A 33 -9.04 -8.21 0.55
CA SER A 33 -9.35 -7.07 1.42
C SER A 33 -8.20 -6.07 1.45
N ARG A 34 -6.96 -6.56 1.45
CA ARG A 34 -5.81 -5.65 1.45
C ARG A 34 -5.71 -4.88 0.16
N LEU A 35 -6.00 -5.53 -0.96
CA LEU A 35 -6.00 -4.82 -2.24
C LEU A 35 -7.07 -3.73 -2.24
N ALA A 36 -8.25 -4.03 -1.70
CA ALA A 36 -9.32 -3.03 -1.63
C ALA A 36 -8.89 -1.84 -0.77
N VAL A 37 -8.26 -2.09 0.37
CA VAL A 37 -7.78 -1.02 1.24
C VAL A 37 -6.74 -0.17 0.50
N PHE A 38 -5.79 -0.82 -0.14
CA PHE A 38 -4.73 -0.10 -0.84
C PHE A 38 -5.31 0.78 -1.95
N ARG A 39 -6.22 0.21 -2.76
CA ARG A 39 -6.83 0.96 -3.85
C ARG A 39 -7.61 2.16 -3.35
N LEU A 40 -8.32 2.00 -2.24
CA LEU A 40 -9.06 3.12 -1.66
C LEU A 40 -8.10 4.23 -1.24
N LEU A 41 -7.00 3.88 -0.61
CA LEU A 41 -6.04 4.88 -0.16
C LEU A 41 -5.30 5.55 -1.30
N VAL A 42 -5.03 4.82 -2.38
CA VAL A 42 -4.45 5.44 -3.57
C VAL A 42 -5.41 6.48 -4.14
N GLN A 43 -6.69 6.15 -4.21
CA GLN A 43 -7.70 7.07 -4.72
C GLN A 43 -7.89 8.28 -3.81
N THR A 44 -7.75 8.07 -2.52
CA THR A 44 -7.91 9.17 -1.55
C THR A 44 -6.80 10.19 -1.67
N GLY A 45 -5.59 9.74 -1.97
CA GLY A 45 -4.46 10.63 -2.17
C GLY A 45 -3.69 10.90 -0.88
N PRO A 46 -2.81 11.92 -0.91
CA PRO A 46 -1.84 12.10 0.17
C PRO A 46 -2.43 12.54 1.51
N GLU A 47 -3.65 13.08 1.52
CA GLU A 47 -4.26 13.41 2.81
C GLU A 47 -4.67 12.17 3.60
N GLY A 48 -4.82 11.04 2.93
CA GLY A 48 -5.13 9.79 3.61
C GLY A 48 -6.57 9.72 4.11
N MET A 49 -6.83 8.68 4.90
CA MET A 49 -8.17 8.44 5.43
C MET A 49 -8.02 7.79 6.79
N ALA A 50 -8.89 8.17 7.72
CA ALA A 50 -8.90 7.57 9.04
C ALA A 50 -9.30 6.09 8.96
N ALA A 51 -8.73 5.27 9.82
CA ALA A 51 -9.00 3.83 9.81
C ALA A 51 -10.49 3.55 9.98
N THR A 52 -11.18 4.31 10.83
CA THR A 52 -12.63 4.11 11.01
C THR A 52 -13.38 4.34 9.71
N LYS A 53 -12.96 5.32 8.93
CA LYS A 53 -13.62 5.61 7.66
C LYS A 53 -13.33 4.52 6.62
N ILE A 54 -12.12 3.98 6.65
CA ILE A 54 -11.77 2.87 5.75
C ILE A 54 -12.66 1.67 6.08
N ALA A 55 -12.79 1.36 7.36
CA ALA A 55 -13.60 0.23 7.81
C ALA A 55 -15.05 0.39 7.35
N GLU A 56 -15.60 1.59 7.50
CA GLU A 56 -16.96 1.87 7.08
C GLU A 56 -17.11 1.75 5.57
N ALA A 57 -16.18 2.35 4.82
CA ALA A 57 -16.28 2.37 3.37
C ALA A 57 -16.20 0.97 2.76
N LEU A 58 -15.43 0.09 3.36
CA LEU A 58 -15.19 -1.24 2.81
C LEU A 58 -15.95 -2.33 3.56
N ALA A 59 -16.73 -1.96 4.58
CA ALA A 59 -17.49 -2.90 5.40
C ALA A 59 -16.57 -3.98 5.99
N ILE A 60 -15.43 -3.56 6.52
CA ILE A 60 -14.47 -4.46 7.14
C ILE A 60 -14.51 -4.23 8.65
N ALA A 61 -14.51 -5.33 9.41
CA ALA A 61 -14.47 -5.22 10.86
C ALA A 61 -13.19 -4.49 11.30
N PRO A 62 -13.27 -3.60 12.30
CA PRO A 62 -12.10 -2.84 12.71
C PRO A 62 -10.89 -3.70 13.08
N SER A 63 -11.11 -4.83 13.75
CA SER A 63 -10.00 -5.70 14.13
C SER A 63 -9.32 -6.31 12.90
N SER A 64 -10.10 -6.70 11.91
CA SER A 64 -9.56 -7.23 10.67
C SER A 64 -8.81 -6.14 9.91
N LEU A 65 -9.37 -4.94 9.87
CA LEU A 65 -8.71 -3.83 9.20
C LEU A 65 -7.38 -3.50 9.85
N SER A 66 -7.32 -3.50 11.18
CA SER A 66 -6.06 -3.23 11.86
C SER A 66 -4.97 -4.21 11.43
N PHE A 67 -5.34 -5.49 11.31
CA PHE A 67 -4.38 -6.48 10.84
C PHE A 67 -3.96 -6.20 9.39
N HIS A 68 -4.91 -5.89 8.53
CA HIS A 68 -4.58 -5.60 7.13
C HIS A 68 -3.70 -4.37 7.00
N LEU A 69 -3.98 -3.32 7.77
CA LEU A 69 -3.15 -2.12 7.74
C LEU A 69 -1.74 -2.41 8.23
N LYS A 70 -1.61 -3.25 9.25
CA LYS A 70 -0.30 -3.64 9.75
C LYS A 70 0.50 -4.38 8.66
N GLU A 71 -0.15 -5.30 7.96
CA GLU A 71 0.52 -6.04 6.90
C GLU A 71 0.92 -5.13 5.74
N LEU A 72 0.06 -4.20 5.38
CA LEU A 72 0.37 -3.26 4.32
C LEU A 72 1.51 -2.32 4.74
N ALA A 73 1.53 -1.92 6.00
CA ALA A 73 2.60 -1.06 6.51
C ALA A 73 3.93 -1.79 6.54
N HIS A 74 3.94 -3.06 6.91
CA HIS A 74 5.16 -3.86 6.88
C HIS A 74 5.71 -3.98 5.47
N ALA A 75 4.84 -4.03 4.48
CA ALA A 75 5.25 -4.09 3.08
C ALA A 75 5.53 -2.72 2.50
N ARG A 76 5.44 -1.67 3.30
CA ARG A 76 5.71 -0.29 2.91
C ARG A 76 4.75 0.24 1.86
N LEU A 77 3.54 -0.29 1.85
CA LEU A 77 2.52 0.14 0.90
C LEU A 77 1.63 1.22 1.48
N VAL A 78 1.52 1.30 2.80
CA VAL A 78 0.79 2.36 3.47
C VAL A 78 1.63 2.89 4.60
N THR A 79 1.32 4.11 5.01
CA THR A 79 2.00 4.72 6.13
C THR A 79 0.98 5.53 6.93
N ALA A 80 1.20 5.63 8.25
CA ALA A 80 0.38 6.46 9.09
C ALA A 80 0.84 7.89 8.93
N SER A 81 -0.10 8.79 8.69
CA SER A 81 0.21 10.20 8.64
C SER A 81 -0.13 10.83 9.99
N THR A 82 0.10 12.13 10.10
CA THR A 82 -0.18 12.86 11.33
C THR A 82 -1.63 12.66 11.74
N GLY A 83 -1.83 12.39 13.02
CA GLY A 83 -3.14 12.07 13.54
C GLY A 83 -3.45 10.61 13.28
N ALA A 84 -4.70 10.30 13.01
CA ALA A 84 -5.15 8.92 12.86
C ALA A 84 -5.34 8.50 11.42
N SER A 85 -4.79 9.25 10.46
CA SER A 85 -5.00 8.95 9.05
C SER A 85 -3.96 8.00 8.52
N MET A 86 -4.38 7.16 7.58
CA MET A 86 -3.50 6.26 6.84
C MET A 86 -3.47 6.71 5.39
N ARG A 87 -2.34 6.51 4.73
CA ARG A 87 -2.23 6.84 3.31
C ARG A 87 -1.33 5.83 2.61
N ALA A 88 -1.55 5.70 1.33
CA ALA A 88 -0.74 4.84 0.49
C ALA A 88 0.62 5.44 0.18
#